data_609040b6a994d4d974cc6401211602a3
#
_entry.id   609040b6a994d4d974cc6401211602a3
#
_cell.length_a   1.000
_cell.length_b   1.000
_cell.length_c   1.000
_cell.angle_alpha   90.00
_cell.angle_beta   90.00
_cell.angle_gamma   90.00
#
_symmetry.space_group_name_H-M   'P 1'
#
loop_
_entity.id
_entity.type
_entity.pdbx_description
1 polymer ?
#
loop_
_entity_poly.entity_id
_entity_poly.type
_entity_poly.pdbx_seq_one_letter_code
_entity_poly.pdbx_strand_id
1 'polypeptide(L)'
;MRRRTLAWLAAIAIGCIGPGHHGAPLERDRLAGPAPWTDAPLADSPDDFRFALVTDRTGEHRDAIFESAIEKLNLLRPAFVLSVGDLIEGYTENSAALASQWDEFQGIVRRLAVPFFYAPGNHDYSNSRMAEVWHERFGPSFYRFRYRDVLFVILNSELFSSVGNPGHPIEGPDTQAAQMEFVRRTLSEEPQARFTFVLLHQPLWDREDPPADWLEVESRLGDRPYAVFAGHIHAYTKQVRHDRRYITLATTGGRSQLRGLDRGEFDEVALVSMTSSGPVIANLLLDGIQNEDVRTEATRAVVARLDHAISQAMDRVPERGFRAGEVRFTVRNDGRVPLTLEGRFEAGPDLAPKSDRVSVRVAPGAVESVPVQLRAARALDLASAAPARAHWTLTSEEPSGPVSVDLESWLLPDARFEVPRAARKVVVDGDLSEWPPLRFAAQGRPSQDGNAAGPEGGSFRFGVSYDDRFVYVAVAATDPTPWSDPARSERDQDAVSVLLDARPDPARSANDGFFRAIANGSMKQMVWAWLMPVEAQPDPIFRSMMPPLPEGTQRAVKRTAKGYTAELAIPAAFLDERQGRPWQTFRLEVGQRDVDADGRDQVQHVWRPSRFGTGSALPVPGSGTFVRAGQPSAAR
;
A
#
# COMPACT_ATOMS: atom_id res chain seq x y z
N MET A 1 58.87 -72.95 -8.81
CA MET A 1 59.60 -71.87 -9.53
C MET A 1 59.03 -71.65 -10.89
N ARG A 2 58.25 -70.66 -11.11
CA ARG A 2 58.00 -69.95 -12.39
C ARG A 2 56.95 -68.87 -12.10
N ARG A 3 57.37 -67.61 -12.12
CA ARG A 3 56.53 -66.44 -12.03
C ARG A 3 55.78 -66.31 -13.37
N ARG A 4 54.46 -66.12 -13.32
CA ARG A 4 53.65 -65.72 -14.46
C ARG A 4 53.24 -64.26 -14.24
N THR A 5 53.78 -63.37 -15.04
CA THR A 5 53.40 -61.99 -15.22
C THR A 5 52.12 -61.94 -16.04
N LEU A 6 51.04 -61.38 -15.49
CA LEU A 6 49.84 -61.01 -16.27
C LEU A 6 50.00 -59.56 -16.69
N ALA A 7 50.05 -59.34 -18.01
CA ALA A 7 49.98 -58.04 -18.62
C ALA A 7 48.51 -57.61 -18.78
N TRP A 8 48.19 -56.45 -18.30
CA TRP A 8 46.90 -55.81 -18.56
C TRP A 8 47.03 -54.94 -19.79
N LEU A 9 46.26 -55.25 -20.85
CA LEU A 9 46.05 -54.38 -22.04
C LEU A 9 44.94 -53.38 -21.68
N ALA A 10 45.31 -52.11 -21.55
CA ALA A 10 44.35 -50.99 -21.51
C ALA A 10 44.01 -50.60 -22.95
N ALA A 11 42.77 -50.79 -23.35
CA ALA A 11 42.24 -50.25 -24.60
C ALA A 11 41.85 -48.78 -24.37
N ILE A 12 42.60 -47.85 -24.91
CA ILE A 12 42.26 -46.40 -24.96
C ILE A 12 41.32 -46.18 -26.13
N ALA A 13 40.05 -45.92 -25.82
CA ALA A 13 39.09 -45.40 -26.79
C ALA A 13 39.24 -43.86 -26.82
N ILE A 14 39.86 -43.33 -27.89
CA ILE A 14 39.93 -41.91 -28.16
C ILE A 14 38.59 -41.48 -28.77
N GLY A 15 37.70 -40.96 -27.96
CA GLY A 15 36.52 -40.22 -28.42
C GLY A 15 36.87 -38.73 -28.54
N CYS A 16 36.70 -38.17 -29.72
CA CYS A 16 36.81 -36.71 -29.93
C CYS A 16 35.74 -35.98 -29.13
N ILE A 17 36.13 -35.31 -28.02
CA ILE A 17 35.28 -34.42 -27.26
C ILE A 17 35.66 -32.98 -27.65
N GLY A 18 34.68 -32.24 -28.18
CA GLY A 18 34.81 -30.80 -28.39
C GLY A 18 34.94 -30.04 -27.03
N PRO A 19 35.38 -28.79 -27.05
CA PRO A 19 35.68 -28.04 -25.81
C PRO A 19 34.39 -27.62 -25.11
N GLY A 20 33.85 -28.51 -24.27
CA GLY A 20 32.86 -28.17 -23.28
C GLY A 20 33.50 -28.27 -21.87
N HIS A 21 33.51 -27.21 -21.11
CA HIS A 21 33.88 -27.28 -19.70
C HIS A 21 32.82 -28.10 -18.94
N HIS A 22 32.97 -29.42 -18.97
CA HIS A 22 32.23 -30.29 -18.07
C HIS A 22 32.97 -30.31 -16.72
N GLY A 23 32.30 -29.93 -15.65
CA GLY A 23 32.77 -30.22 -14.30
C GLY A 23 33.10 -31.70 -14.16
N ALA A 24 34.08 -32.07 -13.35
CA ALA A 24 34.43 -33.47 -13.14
C ALA A 24 33.19 -34.26 -12.70
N PRO A 25 32.91 -35.46 -13.28
CA PRO A 25 31.77 -36.26 -12.86
C PRO A 25 31.89 -36.62 -11.38
N LEU A 26 30.76 -36.70 -10.67
CA LEU A 26 30.75 -37.18 -9.29
C LEU A 26 31.25 -38.61 -9.22
N GLU A 27 32.46 -38.79 -8.67
CA GLU A 27 33.03 -40.12 -8.43
C GLU A 27 32.56 -40.65 -7.08
N ARG A 28 32.08 -41.87 -7.06
CA ARG A 28 31.63 -42.57 -5.84
C ARG A 28 32.34 -43.91 -5.73
N ASP A 29 32.66 -44.29 -4.50
CA ASP A 29 33.20 -45.62 -4.25
C ASP A 29 32.18 -46.69 -4.59
N ARG A 30 32.67 -47.80 -5.12
CA ARG A 30 31.85 -49.00 -5.31
C ARG A 30 31.75 -49.75 -3.97
N LEU A 31 30.57 -49.68 -3.36
CA LEU A 31 30.27 -50.40 -2.12
C LEU A 31 29.67 -51.78 -2.42
N ALA A 32 30.04 -52.77 -1.63
CA ALA A 32 29.44 -54.10 -1.68
C ALA A 32 28.20 -54.15 -0.75
N GLY A 33 27.11 -53.51 -1.19
CA GLY A 33 25.86 -53.44 -0.41
C GLY A 33 25.13 -52.11 -0.52
N PRO A 34 24.21 -51.79 0.41
CA PRO A 34 23.51 -50.52 0.41
C PRO A 34 24.48 -49.35 0.46
N ALA A 35 24.22 -48.32 -0.36
CA ALA A 35 25.00 -47.11 -0.40
C ALA A 35 24.41 -46.00 0.49
N PRO A 36 25.24 -45.21 1.20
CA PRO A 36 24.76 -44.13 2.07
C PRO A 36 24.41 -42.83 1.28
N TRP A 37 23.99 -42.95 0.02
CA TRP A 37 23.57 -41.88 -0.84
C TRP A 37 22.40 -42.31 -1.72
N THR A 38 21.69 -41.30 -2.26
CA THR A 38 20.60 -41.51 -3.23
C THR A 38 21.14 -41.49 -4.66
N ASP A 39 20.41 -42.09 -5.60
CA ASP A 39 20.75 -42.08 -7.02
C ASP A 39 20.12 -40.86 -7.79
N ALA A 40 19.71 -39.82 -7.06
CA ALA A 40 19.20 -38.61 -7.66
C ALA A 40 20.26 -37.98 -8.58
N PRO A 41 19.87 -37.46 -9.75
CA PRO A 41 20.79 -36.77 -10.65
C PRO A 41 21.34 -35.49 -10.01
N LEU A 42 22.58 -35.13 -10.38
CA LEU A 42 23.14 -33.84 -9.97
C LEU A 42 22.38 -32.69 -10.65
N ALA A 43 22.16 -31.61 -9.91
CA ALA A 43 21.56 -30.38 -10.41
C ALA A 43 22.68 -29.36 -10.76
N ASP A 44 23.55 -29.69 -11.69
CA ASP A 44 24.75 -28.91 -12.07
C ASP A 44 24.95 -28.80 -13.61
N SER A 45 23.87 -28.50 -14.33
CA SER A 45 23.98 -28.22 -15.78
C SER A 45 24.86 -26.96 -15.99
N PRO A 46 25.78 -26.98 -16.97
CA PRO A 46 26.61 -25.81 -17.35
C PRO A 46 25.77 -24.63 -17.85
N ASP A 47 24.54 -24.88 -18.28
CA ASP A 47 23.59 -23.84 -18.70
C ASP A 47 22.76 -23.27 -17.57
N ASP A 48 22.85 -23.85 -16.37
CA ASP A 48 22.17 -23.35 -15.19
C ASP A 48 22.90 -22.13 -14.61
N PHE A 49 22.12 -21.17 -14.17
CA PHE A 49 22.62 -20.00 -13.46
C PHE A 49 21.55 -19.43 -12.53
N ARG A 50 21.99 -18.58 -11.60
CA ARG A 50 21.10 -17.88 -10.68
C ARG A 50 21.26 -16.39 -10.83
N PHE A 51 20.15 -15.68 -10.79
CA PHE A 51 20.13 -14.22 -10.64
C PHE A 51 19.11 -13.85 -9.56
N ALA A 52 19.20 -12.64 -9.05
CA ALA A 52 18.28 -12.16 -8.04
C ALA A 52 17.54 -10.91 -8.51
N LEU A 53 16.35 -10.70 -7.95
CA LEU A 53 15.54 -9.51 -8.16
C LEU A 53 15.35 -8.79 -6.83
N VAL A 54 15.45 -7.48 -6.86
CA VAL A 54 15.07 -6.56 -5.79
C VAL A 54 14.05 -5.57 -6.33
N THR A 55 13.23 -5.00 -5.47
CA THR A 55 12.10 -4.16 -5.83
C THR A 55 11.81 -3.13 -4.76
N ASP A 56 11.12 -2.05 -5.11
CA ASP A 56 10.44 -1.16 -4.18
C ASP A 56 11.20 -0.95 -2.85
N ARG A 57 12.34 -0.29 -2.92
CA ARG A 57 13.07 0.16 -1.74
C ARG A 57 12.36 1.37 -1.12
N THR A 58 11.61 2.12 -1.91
CA THR A 58 11.14 3.46 -1.57
C THR A 58 9.62 3.54 -1.37
N GLY A 59 9.09 4.76 -1.26
CA GLY A 59 7.76 5.05 -0.78
C GLY A 59 7.74 5.03 0.76
N GLU A 60 8.59 5.84 1.41
CA GLU A 60 8.92 5.80 2.85
C GLU A 60 9.73 4.53 3.17
N HIS A 61 11.00 4.51 2.71
CA HIS A 61 11.88 3.36 2.92
C HIS A 61 12.14 3.10 4.42
N ARG A 62 12.27 1.82 4.74
CA ARG A 62 12.61 1.37 6.08
C ARG A 62 14.12 1.14 6.19
N ASP A 63 14.75 1.83 7.14
CA ASP A 63 16.20 1.81 7.34
C ASP A 63 16.76 0.39 7.47
N ALA A 64 17.94 0.18 6.90
CA ALA A 64 18.74 -1.05 6.97
C ALA A 64 18.16 -2.31 6.30
N ILE A 65 16.93 -2.28 5.76
CA ILE A 65 16.31 -3.47 5.13
C ILE A 65 16.99 -3.76 3.79
N PHE A 66 17.15 -2.75 2.92
CA PHE A 66 17.81 -2.92 1.63
C PHE A 66 19.30 -3.28 1.79
N GLU A 67 19.98 -2.66 2.74
CA GLU A 67 21.37 -2.99 3.09
C GLU A 67 21.52 -4.44 3.54
N SER A 68 20.60 -4.92 4.37
CA SER A 68 20.56 -6.34 4.79
C SER A 68 20.32 -7.28 3.61
N ALA A 69 19.46 -6.89 2.66
CA ALA A 69 19.26 -7.64 1.42
C ALA A 69 20.56 -7.74 0.60
N ILE A 70 21.30 -6.62 0.45
CA ILE A 70 22.61 -6.60 -0.23
C ILE A 70 23.60 -7.55 0.43
N GLU A 71 23.69 -7.57 1.76
CA GLU A 71 24.56 -8.49 2.51
C GLU A 71 24.20 -9.95 2.26
N LYS A 72 22.91 -10.29 2.29
CA LYS A 72 22.40 -11.63 1.99
C LYS A 72 22.67 -12.04 0.54
N LEU A 73 22.49 -11.13 -0.41
CA LEU A 73 22.81 -11.37 -1.82
C LEU A 73 24.30 -11.66 -2.03
N ASN A 74 25.18 -11.01 -1.30
CA ASN A 74 26.63 -11.30 -1.34
C ASN A 74 26.95 -12.71 -0.81
N LEU A 75 26.18 -13.24 0.16
CA LEU A 75 26.30 -14.63 0.63
C LEU A 75 25.77 -15.62 -0.41
N LEU A 76 24.64 -15.31 -1.06
CA LEU A 76 23.98 -16.16 -2.05
C LEU A 76 24.75 -16.22 -3.38
N ARG A 77 25.52 -15.16 -3.71
CA ARG A 77 26.37 -15.04 -4.90
C ARG A 77 25.65 -15.37 -6.22
N PRO A 78 24.54 -14.71 -6.56
CA PRO A 78 23.94 -14.84 -7.88
C PRO A 78 24.90 -14.36 -8.96
N ALA A 79 24.64 -14.69 -10.23
CA ALA A 79 25.45 -14.18 -11.34
C ALA A 79 25.35 -12.65 -11.49
N PHE A 80 24.18 -12.09 -11.18
CA PHE A 80 23.88 -10.66 -11.16
C PHE A 80 22.57 -10.41 -10.39
N VAL A 81 22.29 -9.14 -10.10
CA VAL A 81 21.04 -8.67 -9.50
C VAL A 81 20.36 -7.71 -10.47
N LEU A 82 19.04 -7.77 -10.57
CA LEU A 82 18.21 -6.81 -11.30
C LEU A 82 17.25 -6.11 -10.32
N SER A 83 16.92 -4.86 -10.59
CA SER A 83 15.77 -4.21 -9.96
C SER A 83 14.55 -4.22 -10.86
N VAL A 84 13.36 -4.02 -10.28
CA VAL A 84 12.13 -3.73 -11.01
C VAL A 84 11.61 -2.31 -10.72
N GLY A 85 12.45 -1.42 -10.16
CA GLY A 85 12.15 0.00 -9.99
C GLY A 85 11.88 0.41 -8.55
N ASP A 86 11.59 1.69 -8.38
CA ASP A 86 11.33 2.41 -7.13
C ASP A 86 12.52 2.32 -6.16
N LEU A 87 13.63 2.91 -6.57
CA LEU A 87 14.93 2.81 -5.90
C LEU A 87 15.23 4.01 -5.01
N ILE A 88 14.67 5.20 -5.34
CA ILE A 88 14.82 6.45 -4.58
C ILE A 88 13.43 7.03 -4.25
N GLU A 89 13.33 7.96 -3.30
CA GLU A 89 12.04 8.61 -2.97
C GLU A 89 11.51 9.48 -4.13
N GLY A 90 12.37 10.11 -4.87
CA GLY A 90 12.04 10.81 -6.11
C GLY A 90 10.98 11.90 -5.97
N TYR A 91 10.05 11.96 -6.92
CA TYR A 91 8.94 12.91 -7.01
C TYR A 91 9.32 14.37 -6.80
N THR A 92 10.52 14.75 -7.21
CA THR A 92 11.05 16.11 -7.07
C THR A 92 11.75 16.55 -8.35
N GLU A 93 11.72 17.84 -8.62
CA GLU A 93 12.51 18.49 -9.69
C GLU A 93 13.82 19.10 -9.14
N ASN A 94 14.05 18.99 -7.83
CA ASN A 94 15.25 19.50 -7.19
C ASN A 94 16.45 18.60 -7.52
N SER A 95 17.34 19.09 -8.38
CA SER A 95 18.51 18.33 -8.85
C SER A 95 19.47 17.95 -7.73
N ALA A 96 19.62 18.77 -6.69
CA ALA A 96 20.50 18.46 -5.57
C ALA A 96 19.91 17.34 -4.69
N ALA A 97 18.60 17.36 -4.47
CA ALA A 97 17.89 16.29 -3.76
C ALA A 97 17.97 14.96 -4.54
N LEU A 98 17.70 14.98 -5.86
CA LEU A 98 17.86 13.81 -6.72
C LEU A 98 19.28 13.26 -6.70
N ALA A 99 20.29 14.16 -6.80
CA ALA A 99 21.68 13.73 -6.73
C ALA A 99 22.01 13.06 -5.41
N SER A 100 21.56 13.62 -4.29
CA SER A 100 21.79 13.05 -2.95
C SER A 100 21.15 11.67 -2.79
N GLN A 101 19.91 11.50 -3.22
CA GLN A 101 19.18 10.23 -3.14
C GLN A 101 19.86 9.15 -4.00
N TRP A 102 20.24 9.47 -5.23
CA TRP A 102 20.96 8.54 -6.11
C TRP A 102 22.35 8.19 -5.60
N ASP A 103 23.07 9.15 -5.05
CA ASP A 103 24.42 8.91 -4.51
C ASP A 103 24.36 7.99 -3.28
N GLU A 104 23.36 8.15 -2.44
CA GLU A 104 23.09 7.28 -1.30
C GLU A 104 22.77 5.87 -1.79
N PHE A 105 21.75 5.70 -2.67
CA PHE A 105 21.36 4.40 -3.21
C PHE A 105 22.51 3.68 -3.92
N GLN A 106 23.22 4.38 -4.80
CA GLN A 106 24.39 3.81 -5.47
C GLN A 106 25.53 3.47 -4.48
N GLY A 107 25.63 4.21 -3.37
CA GLY A 107 26.54 3.90 -2.26
C GLY A 107 26.27 2.51 -1.68
N ILE A 108 25.00 2.16 -1.50
CA ILE A 108 24.60 0.84 -1.01
C ILE A 108 24.84 -0.24 -2.08
N VAL A 109 24.43 0.00 -3.32
CA VAL A 109 24.60 -0.95 -4.44
C VAL A 109 26.08 -1.26 -4.71
N ARG A 110 26.99 -0.30 -4.55
CA ARG A 110 28.46 -0.53 -4.67
C ARG A 110 29.01 -1.57 -3.68
N ARG A 111 28.26 -1.95 -2.65
CA ARG A 111 28.62 -3.03 -1.71
C ARG A 111 28.32 -4.43 -2.28
N LEU A 112 27.57 -4.54 -3.40
CA LEU A 112 27.38 -5.81 -4.10
C LEU A 112 28.67 -6.29 -4.74
N ALA A 113 28.91 -7.60 -4.61
CA ALA A 113 30.04 -8.29 -5.24
C ALA A 113 29.76 -8.75 -6.68
N VAL A 114 28.56 -8.49 -7.20
CA VAL A 114 28.10 -8.90 -8.55
C VAL A 114 27.46 -7.71 -9.27
N PRO A 115 27.32 -7.77 -10.63
CA PRO A 115 26.67 -6.70 -11.38
C PRO A 115 25.22 -6.43 -10.93
N PHE A 116 24.84 -5.14 -10.95
CA PHE A 116 23.47 -4.68 -10.72
C PHE A 116 22.90 -4.04 -11.98
N PHE A 117 21.68 -4.43 -12.38
CA PHE A 117 20.95 -3.89 -13.53
C PHE A 117 19.76 -3.09 -13.06
N TYR A 118 19.69 -1.83 -13.45
CA TYR A 118 18.67 -0.88 -13.01
C TYR A 118 17.45 -0.93 -13.93
N ALA A 119 16.25 -0.95 -13.35
CA ALA A 119 15.00 -0.65 -14.03
C ALA A 119 14.34 0.55 -13.34
N PRO A 120 13.71 1.49 -14.07
CA PRO A 120 13.05 2.64 -13.46
C PRO A 120 11.66 2.27 -12.96
N GLY A 121 11.27 2.87 -11.82
CA GLY A 121 9.89 2.94 -11.35
C GLY A 121 9.37 4.38 -11.36
N ASN A 122 8.15 4.58 -10.89
CA ASN A 122 7.55 5.91 -10.85
C ASN A 122 8.24 6.87 -9.86
N HIS A 123 8.83 6.35 -8.79
CA HIS A 123 9.66 7.13 -7.89
C HIS A 123 11.01 7.52 -8.52
N ASP A 124 11.45 6.82 -9.55
CA ASP A 124 12.71 7.07 -10.26
C ASP A 124 12.53 7.95 -11.51
N TYR A 125 11.31 7.97 -12.10
CA TYR A 125 11.08 8.49 -13.46
C TYR A 125 9.68 9.13 -13.62
N SER A 126 9.25 10.01 -12.70
CA SER A 126 7.89 10.57 -12.69
C SER A 126 7.74 11.94 -13.35
N ASN A 127 8.84 12.63 -13.67
CA ASN A 127 8.83 13.93 -14.33
C ASN A 127 10.05 14.10 -15.24
N SER A 128 10.04 15.15 -16.05
CA SER A 128 11.08 15.39 -17.06
C SER A 128 12.46 15.57 -16.46
N ARG A 129 12.57 16.23 -15.28
CA ARG A 129 13.87 16.39 -14.61
C ARG A 129 14.43 15.07 -14.12
N MET A 130 13.58 14.20 -13.57
CA MET A 130 13.99 12.86 -13.15
C MET A 130 14.39 12.00 -14.36
N ALA A 131 13.70 12.11 -15.48
CA ALA A 131 14.05 11.44 -16.73
C ALA A 131 15.45 11.87 -17.25
N GLU A 132 15.76 13.17 -17.19
CA GLU A 132 17.08 13.70 -17.54
C GLU A 132 18.16 13.13 -16.60
N VAL A 133 17.95 13.19 -15.28
CA VAL A 133 18.90 12.68 -14.27
C VAL A 133 19.12 11.17 -14.42
N TRP A 134 18.03 10.41 -14.71
CA TRP A 134 18.18 8.99 -15.03
C TRP A 134 19.09 8.78 -16.23
N HIS A 135 18.84 9.47 -17.31
CA HIS A 135 19.61 9.34 -18.55
C HIS A 135 21.08 9.76 -18.36
N GLU A 136 21.32 10.83 -17.62
CA GLU A 136 22.69 11.27 -17.27
C GLU A 136 23.47 10.20 -16.46
N ARG A 137 22.78 9.46 -15.57
CA ARG A 137 23.43 8.50 -14.66
C ARG A 137 23.49 7.08 -15.20
N PHE A 138 22.46 6.63 -15.90
CA PHE A 138 22.27 5.22 -16.28
C PHE A 138 22.10 5.01 -17.79
N GLY A 139 21.93 6.06 -18.57
CA GLY A 139 21.61 5.96 -19.99
C GLY A 139 20.13 5.65 -20.22
N PRO A 140 19.80 4.85 -21.26
CA PRO A 140 18.40 4.60 -21.63
C PRO A 140 17.63 3.90 -20.52
N SER A 141 16.35 4.27 -20.36
CA SER A 141 15.46 3.71 -19.34
C SER A 141 14.84 2.37 -19.74
N PHE A 142 15.03 1.95 -20.98
CA PHE A 142 14.67 0.64 -21.48
C PHE A 142 15.84 0.06 -22.29
N TYR A 143 16.14 -1.22 -22.08
CA TYR A 143 17.27 -1.88 -22.72
C TYR A 143 17.13 -3.40 -22.66
N ARG A 144 18.04 -4.13 -23.32
CA ARG A 144 18.11 -5.58 -23.25
C ARG A 144 19.55 -6.04 -23.03
N PHE A 145 19.66 -7.23 -22.50
CA PHE A 145 20.90 -8.00 -22.52
C PHE A 145 20.60 -9.49 -22.64
N ARG A 146 21.62 -10.26 -22.97
CA ARG A 146 21.52 -11.72 -23.07
C ARG A 146 22.58 -12.38 -22.21
N TYR A 147 22.18 -13.40 -21.48
CA TYR A 147 23.09 -14.21 -20.69
C TYR A 147 22.71 -15.70 -20.83
N ARG A 148 23.68 -16.57 -21.26
CA ARG A 148 23.48 -18.03 -21.49
C ARG A 148 22.18 -18.34 -22.22
N ASP A 149 22.00 -17.73 -23.37
CA ASP A 149 20.80 -17.88 -24.24
C ASP A 149 19.46 -17.48 -23.62
N VAL A 150 19.47 -16.79 -22.51
CA VAL A 150 18.30 -16.17 -21.89
C VAL A 150 18.31 -14.67 -22.20
N LEU A 151 17.20 -14.17 -22.72
CA LEU A 151 17.00 -12.76 -23.04
C LEU A 151 16.37 -12.05 -21.83
N PHE A 152 16.91 -10.90 -21.47
CA PHE A 152 16.37 -9.98 -20.48
C PHE A 152 15.97 -8.69 -21.18
N VAL A 153 14.72 -8.29 -21.02
CA VAL A 153 14.14 -7.08 -21.59
C VAL A 153 13.64 -6.21 -20.44
N ILE A 154 14.26 -5.07 -20.26
CA ILE A 154 13.90 -4.08 -19.27
C ILE A 154 13.10 -2.99 -19.97
N LEU A 155 11.91 -2.67 -19.43
CA LEU A 155 11.00 -1.67 -19.95
C LEU A 155 10.71 -0.61 -18.88
N ASN A 156 10.52 0.62 -19.31
CA ASN A 156 10.06 1.70 -18.47
C ASN A 156 8.52 1.77 -18.50
N SER A 157 7.88 1.43 -17.39
CA SER A 157 6.41 1.43 -17.29
C SER A 157 5.81 2.83 -17.45
N GLU A 158 6.54 3.89 -17.08
CA GLU A 158 6.07 5.28 -17.13
C GLU A 158 5.94 5.83 -18.56
N LEU A 159 6.52 5.14 -19.55
CA LEU A 159 6.40 5.49 -20.96
C LEU A 159 5.24 4.79 -21.69
N PHE A 160 4.46 3.93 -21.02
CA PHE A 160 3.29 3.32 -21.63
C PHE A 160 2.09 4.27 -21.65
N SER A 161 1.20 4.10 -22.64
CA SER A 161 -0.02 4.89 -22.76
C SER A 161 -0.92 4.72 -21.52
N SER A 162 -1.58 5.79 -21.12
CA SER A 162 -2.45 5.79 -19.93
C SER A 162 -1.74 5.49 -18.60
N VAL A 163 -0.40 5.53 -18.59
CA VAL A 163 0.43 5.48 -17.37
C VAL A 163 1.02 6.88 -17.15
N GLY A 164 1.23 7.25 -15.91
CA GLY A 164 1.70 8.59 -15.55
C GLY A 164 0.56 9.61 -15.44
N ASN A 165 0.91 10.87 -15.26
CA ASN A 165 -0.05 11.95 -15.10
C ASN A 165 -0.45 12.52 -16.49
N PRO A 166 -1.72 12.36 -16.93
CA PRO A 166 -2.16 12.85 -18.25
C PRO A 166 -1.98 14.37 -18.48
N GLY A 167 -1.87 15.15 -17.39
CA GLY A 167 -1.65 16.60 -17.43
C GLY A 167 -0.18 17.01 -17.49
N HIS A 168 0.75 16.11 -17.27
CA HIS A 168 2.19 16.37 -17.25
C HIS A 168 2.94 15.24 -17.93
N PRO A 169 3.00 15.22 -19.28
CA PRO A 169 3.77 14.21 -20.00
C PRO A 169 5.26 14.32 -19.61
N ILE A 170 5.91 13.19 -19.44
CA ILE A 170 7.35 13.13 -19.19
C ILE A 170 8.05 13.47 -20.50
N GLU A 171 8.65 14.65 -20.57
CA GLU A 171 9.53 15.05 -21.67
C GLU A 171 10.95 14.61 -21.33
N GLY A 172 11.56 13.81 -22.19
CA GLY A 172 12.89 13.27 -21.94
C GLY A 172 13.50 12.62 -23.19
N PRO A 173 14.73 12.12 -23.06
CA PRO A 173 15.42 11.46 -24.18
C PRO A 173 14.77 10.15 -24.59
N ASP A 174 14.05 9.48 -23.69
CA ASP A 174 13.32 8.26 -23.96
C ASP A 174 11.83 8.54 -24.18
N THR A 175 11.24 7.94 -25.20
CA THR A 175 9.84 8.12 -25.57
C THR A 175 9.09 6.80 -25.69
N GLN A 176 7.76 6.83 -25.53
CA GLN A 176 6.89 5.68 -25.79
C GLN A 176 7.16 5.07 -27.18
N ALA A 177 7.22 5.89 -28.22
CA ALA A 177 7.43 5.43 -29.59
C ALA A 177 8.78 4.72 -29.75
N ALA A 178 9.84 5.26 -29.15
CA ALA A 178 11.18 4.65 -29.17
C ALA A 178 11.19 3.31 -28.40
N GLN A 179 10.52 3.24 -27.24
CA GLN A 179 10.40 2.00 -26.48
C GLN A 179 9.63 0.93 -27.27
N MET A 180 8.52 1.28 -27.91
CA MET A 180 7.76 0.32 -28.70
C MET A 180 8.53 -0.15 -29.92
N GLU A 181 9.30 0.70 -30.58
CA GLU A 181 10.18 0.30 -31.67
C GLU A 181 11.31 -0.61 -31.18
N PHE A 182 11.89 -0.30 -30.01
CA PHE A 182 12.86 -1.17 -29.33
C PHE A 182 12.27 -2.56 -29.05
N VAL A 183 11.05 -2.65 -28.55
CA VAL A 183 10.35 -3.93 -28.28
C VAL A 183 10.17 -4.71 -29.58
N ARG A 184 9.65 -4.06 -30.64
CA ARG A 184 9.42 -4.70 -31.95
C ARG A 184 10.71 -5.27 -32.50
N ARG A 185 11.78 -4.49 -32.53
CA ARG A 185 13.09 -4.90 -32.99
C ARG A 185 13.67 -6.03 -32.14
N THR A 186 13.69 -5.86 -30.81
CA THR A 186 14.26 -6.84 -29.89
C THR A 186 13.63 -8.21 -30.04
N LEU A 187 12.30 -8.28 -30.03
CA LEU A 187 11.59 -9.56 -30.09
C LEU A 187 11.68 -10.22 -31.48
N SER A 188 11.90 -9.44 -32.55
CA SER A 188 12.14 -9.99 -33.88
C SER A 188 13.57 -10.46 -34.08
N GLU A 189 14.56 -9.82 -33.49
CA GLU A 189 15.98 -10.18 -33.58
C GLU A 189 16.38 -11.37 -32.69
N GLU A 190 15.60 -11.66 -31.65
CA GLU A 190 15.89 -12.69 -30.64
C GLU A 190 14.87 -13.87 -30.65
N PRO A 191 14.55 -14.47 -31.80
CA PRO A 191 13.56 -15.55 -31.86
C PRO A 191 14.07 -16.86 -31.24
N GLN A 192 15.40 -17.01 -31.07
CA GLN A 192 16.06 -18.23 -30.59
C GLN A 192 16.42 -18.18 -29.10
N ALA A 193 16.04 -17.14 -28.37
CA ALA A 193 16.25 -17.13 -26.92
C ALA A 193 15.48 -18.29 -26.26
N ARG A 194 16.21 -19.13 -25.51
CA ARG A 194 15.58 -20.28 -24.82
C ARG A 194 14.56 -19.90 -23.79
N PHE A 195 14.65 -18.67 -23.24
CA PHE A 195 13.71 -18.05 -22.33
C PHE A 195 13.83 -16.53 -22.39
N THR A 196 12.74 -15.82 -22.10
CA THR A 196 12.72 -14.35 -22.05
C THR A 196 12.17 -13.89 -20.71
N PHE A 197 12.92 -13.03 -20.02
CA PHE A 197 12.41 -12.30 -18.87
C PHE A 197 12.10 -10.86 -19.29
N VAL A 198 10.89 -10.41 -18.96
CA VAL A 198 10.46 -9.01 -19.13
C VAL A 198 10.33 -8.39 -17.75
N LEU A 199 10.99 -7.25 -17.54
CA LEU A 199 10.98 -6.52 -16.29
C LEU A 199 10.46 -5.11 -16.54
N LEU A 200 9.52 -4.69 -15.73
CA LEU A 200 8.98 -3.32 -15.69
C LEU A 200 8.51 -3.04 -14.27
N HIS A 201 8.23 -1.77 -13.95
CA HIS A 201 7.86 -1.46 -12.57
C HIS A 201 6.37 -1.68 -12.30
N GLN A 202 5.48 -1.04 -13.05
CA GLN A 202 4.04 -1.17 -12.82
C GLN A 202 3.49 -2.46 -13.46
N PRO A 203 2.65 -3.25 -12.76
CA PRO A 203 2.03 -4.45 -13.30
C PRO A 203 0.88 -4.09 -14.25
N LEU A 204 1.19 -3.66 -15.47
CA LEU A 204 0.25 -3.12 -16.45
C LEU A 204 -0.85 -4.11 -16.85
N TRP A 205 -0.57 -5.40 -16.76
CA TRP A 205 -1.54 -6.47 -17.03
C TRP A 205 -2.65 -6.61 -15.96
N ASP A 206 -2.44 -6.06 -14.77
CA ASP A 206 -3.35 -6.17 -13.62
C ASP A 206 -4.33 -4.99 -13.53
N ARG A 207 -4.28 -4.07 -14.48
CA ARG A 207 -5.22 -2.95 -14.60
C ARG A 207 -6.57 -3.43 -15.14
N GLU A 208 -7.66 -2.79 -14.76
CA GLU A 208 -9.00 -3.05 -15.31
C GLU A 208 -9.02 -2.83 -16.84
N ASP A 209 -8.28 -1.82 -17.32
CA ASP A 209 -8.07 -1.51 -18.74
C ASP A 209 -6.56 -1.42 -19.02
N PRO A 210 -5.91 -2.54 -19.38
CA PRO A 210 -4.50 -2.56 -19.69
C PRO A 210 -4.17 -1.66 -20.89
N PRO A 211 -3.05 -0.92 -20.90
CA PRO A 211 -2.64 -0.09 -22.01
C PRO A 211 -2.51 -0.86 -23.33
N ALA A 212 -2.96 -0.28 -24.43
CA ALA A 212 -2.94 -0.95 -25.76
C ALA A 212 -1.53 -1.31 -26.21
N ASP A 213 -0.54 -0.49 -25.88
CA ASP A 213 0.88 -0.75 -26.17
C ASP A 213 1.46 -1.87 -25.29
N TRP A 214 0.98 -2.03 -24.04
CA TRP A 214 1.28 -3.23 -23.26
C TRP A 214 0.69 -4.50 -23.90
N LEU A 215 -0.55 -4.45 -24.35
CA LEU A 215 -1.16 -5.57 -25.08
C LEU A 215 -0.40 -5.92 -26.37
N GLU A 216 0.20 -4.91 -27.03
CA GLU A 216 1.12 -5.15 -28.17
C GLU A 216 2.37 -5.91 -27.72
N VAL A 217 2.96 -5.58 -26.55
CA VAL A 217 4.11 -6.34 -26.00
C VAL A 217 3.72 -7.79 -25.76
N GLU A 218 2.60 -8.07 -25.11
CA GLU A 218 2.10 -9.43 -24.87
C GLU A 218 1.89 -10.20 -26.18
N SER A 219 1.26 -9.56 -27.17
CA SER A 219 1.03 -10.15 -28.50
C SER A 219 2.34 -10.51 -29.20
N ARG A 220 3.39 -9.69 -29.08
CA ARG A 220 4.70 -9.93 -29.68
C ARG A 220 5.54 -10.97 -28.94
N LEU A 221 5.32 -11.13 -27.65
CA LEU A 221 5.91 -12.23 -26.90
C LEU A 221 5.37 -13.58 -27.41
N GLY A 222 4.10 -13.66 -27.79
CA GLY A 222 3.49 -14.83 -28.43
C GLY A 222 3.73 -16.12 -27.64
N ASP A 223 4.06 -17.19 -28.35
CA ASP A 223 4.22 -18.53 -27.75
C ASP A 223 5.61 -18.80 -27.18
N ARG A 224 6.54 -17.82 -27.20
CA ARG A 224 7.89 -18.03 -26.64
C ARG A 224 7.80 -18.33 -25.12
N PRO A 225 8.76 -19.09 -24.56
CA PRO A 225 8.88 -19.23 -23.10
C PRO A 225 9.29 -17.89 -22.48
N TYR A 226 8.43 -17.33 -21.59
CA TYR A 226 8.75 -16.08 -20.90
C TYR A 226 8.13 -16.01 -19.51
N ALA A 227 8.64 -15.07 -18.71
CA ALA A 227 8.02 -14.61 -17.46
C ALA A 227 8.14 -13.08 -17.38
N VAL A 228 7.18 -12.46 -16.69
CA VAL A 228 7.15 -11.02 -16.46
C VAL A 228 7.27 -10.75 -14.98
N PHE A 229 8.10 -9.78 -14.61
CA PHE A 229 8.26 -9.30 -13.23
C PHE A 229 7.95 -7.82 -13.14
N ALA A 230 7.22 -7.44 -12.08
CA ALA A 230 6.95 -6.06 -11.72
C ALA A 230 7.02 -5.86 -10.20
N GLY A 231 6.89 -4.61 -9.74
CA GLY A 231 6.81 -4.19 -8.35
C GLY A 231 5.58 -3.29 -8.11
N HIS A 232 5.80 -2.08 -7.55
CA HIS A 232 4.83 -1.00 -7.43
C HIS A 232 3.73 -1.19 -6.37
N ILE A 233 3.19 -2.39 -6.24
CA ILE A 233 2.03 -2.68 -5.37
C ILE A 233 2.46 -2.93 -3.92
N HIS A 234 3.76 -3.17 -3.69
CA HIS A 234 4.34 -3.57 -2.39
C HIS A 234 3.65 -4.81 -1.79
N ALA A 235 3.09 -5.66 -2.66
CA ALA A 235 2.44 -6.91 -2.28
C ALA A 235 2.66 -7.97 -3.36
N TYR A 236 3.27 -9.07 -2.97
CA TYR A 236 3.54 -10.19 -3.88
C TYR A 236 2.25 -10.78 -4.45
N THR A 237 2.24 -11.03 -5.74
CA THR A 237 1.18 -11.81 -6.40
C THR A 237 1.73 -12.52 -7.63
N LYS A 238 1.47 -13.82 -7.73
CA LYS A 238 1.68 -14.57 -8.97
C LYS A 238 0.36 -14.75 -9.71
N GLN A 239 0.37 -14.38 -10.97
CA GLN A 239 -0.72 -14.60 -11.93
C GLN A 239 -0.23 -15.47 -13.09
N VAL A 240 -1.15 -16.18 -13.73
CA VAL A 240 -0.89 -16.92 -14.97
C VAL A 240 -1.72 -16.31 -16.09
N ARG A 241 -1.04 -15.78 -17.11
CA ARG A 241 -1.66 -15.23 -18.33
C ARG A 241 -0.97 -15.86 -19.55
N HIS A 242 -1.71 -16.24 -20.56
CA HIS A 242 -1.17 -16.88 -21.77
C HIS A 242 -0.26 -18.09 -21.46
N ASP A 243 -0.60 -18.85 -20.41
CA ASP A 243 0.21 -19.95 -19.88
C ASP A 243 1.64 -19.53 -19.45
N ARG A 244 1.81 -18.27 -19.06
CA ARG A 244 3.08 -17.68 -18.59
C ARG A 244 2.91 -17.06 -17.22
N ARG A 245 4.04 -16.96 -16.51
CA ARG A 245 4.10 -16.40 -15.16
C ARG A 245 4.22 -14.88 -15.23
N TYR A 246 3.32 -14.19 -14.55
CA TYR A 246 3.35 -12.77 -14.30
C TYR A 246 3.44 -12.58 -12.80
N ILE A 247 4.51 -11.95 -12.33
CA ILE A 247 4.81 -11.87 -10.91
C ILE A 247 4.99 -10.41 -10.54
N THR A 248 4.15 -9.96 -9.61
CA THR A 248 4.35 -8.71 -8.91
C THR A 248 5.11 -9.04 -7.62
N LEU A 249 6.27 -8.45 -7.42
CA LEU A 249 7.10 -8.62 -6.23
C LEU A 249 6.57 -7.76 -5.07
N ALA A 250 6.91 -8.12 -3.85
CA ALA A 250 6.48 -7.40 -2.66
C ALA A 250 7.30 -6.10 -2.47
N THR A 251 8.34 -6.14 -1.64
CA THR A 251 9.20 -4.98 -1.38
C THR A 251 10.57 -5.43 -0.87
N THR A 252 11.60 -4.63 -1.14
CA THR A 252 12.92 -4.80 -0.54
C THR A 252 13.23 -3.56 0.32
N GLY A 253 12.38 -3.30 1.31
CA GLY A 253 12.56 -2.20 2.27
C GLY A 253 11.68 -0.98 2.05
N GLY A 254 10.82 -0.95 1.01
CA GLY A 254 9.84 0.11 0.82
C GLY A 254 8.69 0.03 1.83
N ARG A 255 7.82 1.03 1.82
CA ARG A 255 6.65 1.08 2.71
C ARG A 255 5.80 -0.17 2.58
N SER A 256 5.57 -0.86 3.68
CA SER A 256 4.67 -1.99 3.75
C SER A 256 4.13 -2.14 5.16
N GLN A 257 2.89 -2.60 5.28
CA GLN A 257 2.31 -2.92 6.59
C GLN A 257 2.79 -4.28 7.12
N LEU A 258 3.51 -5.06 6.31
CA LEU A 258 4.07 -6.37 6.65
C LEU A 258 3.04 -7.32 7.28
N ARG A 259 1.81 -7.33 6.76
CA ARG A 259 0.69 -8.11 7.31
C ARG A 259 0.77 -9.61 7.02
N GLY A 260 1.84 -10.06 6.40
CA GLY A 260 2.15 -11.47 6.25
C GLY A 260 1.92 -12.06 4.86
N LEU A 261 2.15 -13.37 4.77
CA LEU A 261 2.24 -14.11 3.51
C LEU A 261 0.95 -14.09 2.70
N ASP A 262 -0.20 -14.27 3.33
CA ASP A 262 -1.50 -14.32 2.65
C ASP A 262 -1.84 -12.98 1.97
N ARG A 263 -1.37 -11.88 2.53
CA ARG A 263 -1.50 -10.56 1.92
C ARG A 263 -0.39 -10.26 0.90
N GLY A 264 0.65 -11.07 0.86
CA GLY A 264 1.84 -10.85 0.04
C GLY A 264 2.70 -9.70 0.54
N GLU A 265 2.53 -9.27 1.77
CA GLU A 265 3.22 -8.13 2.36
C GLU A 265 4.37 -8.59 3.23
N PHE A 266 5.54 -8.62 2.65
CA PHE A 266 6.79 -9.05 3.29
C PHE A 266 8.00 -8.44 2.58
N ASP A 267 9.13 -8.41 3.28
CA ASP A 267 10.41 -8.03 2.67
C ASP A 267 11.07 -9.24 2.02
N GLU A 268 11.45 -9.07 0.75
CA GLU A 268 12.04 -10.16 -0.02
C GLU A 268 13.19 -9.74 -0.93
N VAL A 269 13.93 -10.75 -1.35
CA VAL A 269 14.65 -10.81 -2.63
C VAL A 269 14.19 -12.06 -3.36
N ALA A 270 13.85 -11.96 -4.64
CA ALA A 270 13.48 -13.13 -5.42
C ALA A 270 14.73 -13.73 -6.07
N LEU A 271 15.03 -15.00 -5.76
CA LEU A 271 16.13 -15.74 -6.36
C LEU A 271 15.59 -16.63 -7.49
N VAL A 272 16.05 -16.39 -8.70
CA VAL A 272 15.67 -17.17 -9.88
C VAL A 272 16.79 -18.09 -10.27
N SER A 273 16.54 -19.40 -10.20
CA SER A 273 17.44 -20.44 -10.72
C SER A 273 16.95 -20.83 -12.12
N MET A 274 17.66 -20.39 -13.15
CA MET A 274 17.38 -20.77 -14.52
C MET A 274 17.97 -22.14 -14.80
N THR A 275 17.11 -23.12 -15.09
CA THR A 275 17.47 -24.50 -15.36
C THR A 275 17.18 -24.88 -16.82
N SER A 276 17.57 -26.07 -17.24
CA SER A 276 17.22 -26.61 -18.56
C SER A 276 15.70 -26.78 -18.76
N SER A 277 14.92 -26.96 -17.68
CA SER A 277 13.46 -27.07 -17.71
C SER A 277 12.73 -25.73 -17.51
N GLY A 278 13.46 -24.63 -17.36
CA GLY A 278 12.90 -23.29 -17.14
C GLY A 278 13.27 -22.72 -15.78
N PRO A 279 12.72 -21.55 -15.42
CA PRO A 279 13.03 -20.88 -14.17
C PRO A 279 12.35 -21.53 -12.96
N VAL A 280 13.11 -21.69 -11.87
CA VAL A 280 12.64 -21.98 -10.52
C VAL A 280 12.82 -20.71 -9.71
N ILE A 281 11.73 -20.22 -9.13
CA ILE A 281 11.70 -18.94 -8.40
C ILE A 281 11.52 -19.23 -6.91
N ALA A 282 12.40 -18.67 -6.09
CA ALA A 282 12.34 -18.73 -4.64
C ALA A 282 12.29 -17.31 -4.08
N ASN A 283 11.22 -17.00 -3.37
CA ASN A 283 11.12 -15.76 -2.60
C ASN A 283 11.88 -15.97 -1.29
N LEU A 284 13.01 -15.31 -1.18
CA LEU A 284 13.81 -15.32 0.04
C LEU A 284 13.33 -14.15 0.90
N LEU A 285 12.39 -14.42 1.80
CA LEU A 285 12.04 -13.47 2.82
C LEU A 285 13.29 -13.17 3.63
N LEU A 286 13.42 -11.94 4.10
CA LEU A 286 14.60 -11.61 4.91
C LEU A 286 14.64 -12.39 6.24
N ASP A 287 13.54 -13.03 6.60
CA ASP A 287 13.40 -13.94 7.75
C ASP A 287 13.02 -15.41 7.37
N GLY A 288 12.90 -15.74 6.06
CA GLY A 288 12.53 -17.08 5.61
C GLY A 288 12.71 -17.32 4.11
N ILE A 289 12.23 -18.47 3.61
CA ILE A 289 12.26 -18.85 2.20
C ILE A 289 10.88 -19.38 1.80
N GLN A 290 10.27 -18.80 0.76
CA GLN A 290 9.01 -19.24 0.19
C GLN A 290 9.17 -19.55 -1.30
N ASN A 291 8.28 -20.39 -1.84
CA ASN A 291 8.23 -20.65 -3.28
C ASN A 291 7.42 -19.57 -4.02
N GLU A 292 7.36 -19.67 -5.35
CA GLU A 292 6.64 -18.70 -6.20
C GLU A 292 5.12 -18.68 -5.98
N ASP A 293 4.54 -19.69 -5.33
CA ASP A 293 3.11 -19.77 -5.02
C ASP A 293 2.76 -19.22 -3.62
N VAL A 294 3.68 -18.51 -2.97
CA VAL A 294 3.46 -17.89 -1.64
C VAL A 294 2.19 -17.05 -1.61
N ARG A 295 1.88 -16.34 -2.71
CA ARG A 295 0.59 -15.67 -2.93
C ARG A 295 0.22 -15.71 -4.41
N THR A 296 -0.88 -16.35 -4.72
CA THR A 296 -1.45 -16.47 -6.06
C THR A 296 -2.60 -15.49 -6.27
N GLU A 297 -3.09 -15.39 -7.51
CA GLU A 297 -4.33 -14.64 -7.80
C GLU A 297 -5.53 -15.19 -7.02
N ALA A 298 -5.61 -16.50 -6.84
CA ALA A 298 -6.66 -17.12 -6.03
C ALA A 298 -6.58 -16.68 -4.56
N THR A 299 -5.40 -16.70 -3.95
CA THR A 299 -5.18 -16.19 -2.58
C THR A 299 -5.53 -14.70 -2.49
N ARG A 300 -5.09 -13.88 -3.46
CA ARG A 300 -5.44 -12.44 -3.53
C ARG A 300 -6.96 -12.23 -3.54
N ALA A 301 -7.70 -13.00 -4.32
CA ALA A 301 -9.16 -12.91 -4.40
C ALA A 301 -9.83 -13.30 -3.06
N VAL A 302 -9.29 -14.30 -2.37
CA VAL A 302 -9.77 -14.69 -1.03
C VAL A 302 -9.53 -13.56 -0.03
N VAL A 303 -8.31 -13.03 0.04
CA VAL A 303 -7.95 -11.93 0.94
C VAL A 303 -8.85 -10.71 0.70
N ALA A 304 -9.03 -10.30 -0.56
CA ALA A 304 -9.93 -9.19 -0.91
C ALA A 304 -11.37 -9.43 -0.44
N ARG A 305 -11.86 -10.67 -0.50
CA ARG A 305 -13.19 -11.06 0.02
C ARG A 305 -13.22 -10.99 1.55
N LEU A 306 -12.19 -11.47 2.24
CA LEU A 306 -12.08 -11.45 3.70
C LEU A 306 -12.01 -10.01 4.24
N ASP A 307 -11.28 -9.12 3.59
CA ASP A 307 -11.19 -7.70 3.96
C ASP A 307 -12.55 -6.99 4.00
N HIS A 308 -13.51 -7.48 3.21
CA HIS A 308 -14.86 -6.94 3.15
C HIS A 308 -15.91 -7.82 3.86
N ALA A 309 -15.49 -8.94 4.46
CA ALA A 309 -16.41 -9.89 5.09
C ALA A 309 -17.03 -9.37 6.38
N ILE A 310 -16.33 -8.48 7.10
CA ILE A 310 -16.82 -7.90 8.36
C ILE A 310 -17.15 -6.41 8.18
N SER A 311 -18.28 -5.99 8.71
CA SER A 311 -18.72 -4.59 8.74
C SER A 311 -19.37 -4.26 10.07
N GLN A 312 -19.27 -3.00 10.53
CA GLN A 312 -19.95 -2.54 11.72
C GLN A 312 -21.32 -1.97 11.35
N ALA A 313 -22.37 -2.42 12.03
CA ALA A 313 -23.71 -1.86 11.90
C ALA A 313 -23.75 -0.41 12.44
N MET A 314 -24.65 0.39 11.86
CA MET A 314 -24.84 1.81 12.18
C MET A 314 -25.93 1.97 13.26
N ASP A 315 -25.91 1.11 14.29
CA ASP A 315 -26.86 1.22 15.41
C ASP A 315 -26.55 2.50 16.21
N ARG A 316 -27.46 3.46 16.20
CA ARG A 316 -27.25 4.79 16.76
C ARG A 316 -27.75 4.85 18.19
N VAL A 317 -26.88 5.30 19.06
CA VAL A 317 -27.18 5.54 20.48
C VAL A 317 -27.26 7.05 20.77
N PRO A 318 -27.87 7.46 21.91
CA PRO A 318 -27.82 8.85 22.35
C PRO A 318 -26.37 9.31 22.51
N GLU A 319 -26.06 10.49 22.01
CA GLU A 319 -24.70 11.05 22.04
C GLU A 319 -24.19 11.36 23.45
N ARG A 320 -25.09 11.62 24.42
CA ARG A 320 -24.77 11.98 25.82
C ARG A 320 -25.37 10.98 26.78
N GLY A 321 -24.72 10.84 27.93
CA GLY A 321 -25.17 9.96 29.00
C GLY A 321 -24.94 8.47 28.74
N PHE A 322 -24.12 8.11 27.76
CA PHE A 322 -23.82 6.71 27.45
C PHE A 322 -23.14 6.01 28.64
N ARG A 323 -23.70 4.89 29.10
CA ARG A 323 -23.15 4.04 30.17
C ARG A 323 -22.93 2.60 29.72
N ALA A 324 -23.81 2.10 28.90
CA ALA A 324 -23.73 0.76 28.34
C ALA A 324 -24.52 0.69 27.04
N GLY A 325 -24.11 -0.19 26.15
CA GLY A 325 -24.75 -0.42 24.87
C GLY A 325 -24.02 -1.48 24.06
N GLU A 326 -24.44 -1.64 22.83
CA GLU A 326 -23.94 -2.65 21.92
C GLU A 326 -23.33 -1.98 20.69
N VAL A 327 -22.20 -2.51 20.25
CA VAL A 327 -21.67 -2.31 18.89
C VAL A 327 -21.85 -3.62 18.16
N ARG A 328 -22.57 -3.61 17.05
CA ARG A 328 -22.89 -4.81 16.29
C ARG A 328 -22.05 -4.88 15.03
N PHE A 329 -21.44 -6.03 14.82
CA PHE A 329 -20.77 -6.35 13.57
C PHE A 329 -21.62 -7.35 12.77
N THR A 330 -21.54 -7.23 11.46
CA THR A 330 -22.13 -8.19 10.52
C THR A 330 -20.99 -8.86 9.79
N VAL A 331 -20.99 -10.19 9.78
CA VAL A 331 -20.01 -11.00 9.08
C VAL A 331 -20.69 -11.76 7.96
N ARG A 332 -20.23 -11.52 6.73
CA ARG A 332 -20.78 -12.15 5.52
C ARG A 332 -19.74 -13.08 4.92
N ASN A 333 -20.15 -14.29 4.62
CA ASN A 333 -19.32 -15.25 3.88
C ASN A 333 -19.81 -15.38 2.43
N ASP A 334 -19.24 -14.60 1.54
CA ASP A 334 -19.50 -14.70 0.09
C ASP A 334 -18.64 -15.78 -0.59
N GLY A 335 -17.89 -16.57 0.19
CA GLY A 335 -17.09 -17.69 -0.27
C GLY A 335 -17.88 -18.98 -0.46
N ARG A 336 -17.18 -20.01 -0.94
CA ARG A 336 -17.73 -21.36 -1.16
C ARG A 336 -17.40 -22.34 -0.03
N VAL A 337 -16.56 -21.93 0.90
CA VAL A 337 -16.08 -22.71 2.05
C VAL A 337 -16.42 -21.97 3.34
N PRO A 338 -16.41 -22.64 4.49
CA PRO A 338 -16.66 -21.99 5.77
C PRO A 338 -15.63 -20.88 6.07
N LEU A 339 -16.11 -19.82 6.71
CA LEU A 339 -15.33 -18.73 7.26
C LEU A 339 -15.37 -18.79 8.80
N THR A 340 -14.24 -18.72 9.44
CA THR A 340 -14.14 -18.55 10.89
C THR A 340 -13.72 -17.13 11.22
N LEU A 341 -14.46 -16.47 12.10
CA LEU A 341 -14.12 -15.19 12.69
C LEU A 341 -13.70 -15.41 14.15
N GLU A 342 -12.55 -14.93 14.52
CA GLU A 342 -12.11 -14.78 15.90
C GLU A 342 -11.93 -13.31 16.22
N GLY A 343 -12.50 -12.85 17.33
CA GLY A 343 -12.33 -11.48 17.83
C GLY A 343 -11.70 -11.48 19.22
N ARG A 344 -10.73 -10.58 19.44
CA ARG A 344 -10.15 -10.27 20.76
C ARG A 344 -10.36 -8.80 21.04
N PHE A 345 -10.77 -8.50 22.27
CA PHE A 345 -11.21 -7.15 22.64
C PHE A 345 -10.37 -6.61 23.80
N GLU A 346 -9.94 -5.36 23.65
CA GLU A 346 -9.16 -4.63 24.64
C GLU A 346 -9.95 -3.41 25.12
N ALA A 347 -9.91 -3.17 26.43
CA ALA A 347 -10.53 -2.00 27.02
C ALA A 347 -9.75 -0.73 26.67
N GLY A 348 -10.48 0.30 26.30
CA GLY A 348 -9.95 1.66 26.16
C GLY A 348 -10.08 2.47 27.45
N PRO A 349 -9.63 3.74 27.41
CA PRO A 349 -9.72 4.63 28.58
C PRO A 349 -11.15 4.87 29.09
N ASP A 350 -12.13 4.93 28.22
CA ASP A 350 -13.52 5.26 28.56
C ASP A 350 -14.49 4.06 28.40
N LEU A 351 -14.18 3.13 27.51
CA LEU A 351 -15.06 2.03 27.12
C LEU A 351 -14.40 0.68 27.39
N ALA A 352 -15.13 -0.26 27.94
CA ALA A 352 -14.68 -1.61 28.18
C ALA A 352 -15.67 -2.63 27.59
N PRO A 353 -15.22 -3.58 26.76
CA PRO A 353 -16.01 -4.72 26.35
C PRO A 353 -16.39 -5.60 27.55
N LYS A 354 -17.58 -6.21 27.51
CA LYS A 354 -18.03 -7.15 28.55
C LYS A 354 -17.35 -8.50 28.46
N SER A 355 -16.98 -8.92 27.26
CA SER A 355 -16.21 -10.14 26.94
C SER A 355 -14.87 -9.73 26.33
N ASP A 356 -13.83 -10.53 26.51
CA ASP A 356 -12.50 -10.34 25.93
C ASP A 356 -12.34 -11.00 24.55
N ARG A 357 -13.30 -11.86 24.16
CA ARG A 357 -13.24 -12.61 22.90
C ARG A 357 -14.61 -13.02 22.36
N VAL A 358 -14.63 -13.34 21.07
CA VAL A 358 -15.74 -14.00 20.37
C VAL A 358 -15.18 -14.94 19.30
N SER A 359 -15.88 -16.04 19.02
CA SER A 359 -15.58 -16.91 17.88
C SER A 359 -16.90 -17.28 17.19
N VAL A 360 -16.93 -17.13 15.86
CA VAL A 360 -18.12 -17.42 15.04
C VAL A 360 -17.70 -18.13 13.77
N ARG A 361 -18.40 -19.23 13.43
CA ARG A 361 -18.24 -19.92 12.15
C ARG A 361 -19.40 -19.57 11.24
N VAL A 362 -19.10 -19.04 10.06
CA VAL A 362 -20.09 -18.56 9.07
C VAL A 362 -20.11 -19.51 7.89
N ALA A 363 -21.25 -20.14 7.64
CA ALA A 363 -21.41 -21.04 6.50
C ALA A 363 -21.31 -20.29 5.16
N PRO A 364 -20.97 -20.97 4.05
CA PRO A 364 -20.98 -20.36 2.72
C PRO A 364 -22.31 -19.69 2.39
N GLY A 365 -22.29 -18.45 1.92
CA GLY A 365 -23.47 -17.64 1.59
C GLY A 365 -24.22 -17.07 2.80
N ALA A 366 -23.81 -17.39 4.03
CA ALA A 366 -24.50 -16.93 5.23
C ALA A 366 -24.01 -15.54 5.69
N VAL A 367 -24.85 -14.91 6.51
CA VAL A 367 -24.55 -13.64 7.19
C VAL A 367 -24.85 -13.82 8.67
N GLU A 368 -23.87 -13.53 9.52
CA GLU A 368 -23.99 -13.66 10.96
C GLU A 368 -23.86 -12.29 11.63
N SER A 369 -24.54 -12.13 12.77
CA SER A 369 -24.50 -10.93 13.59
C SER A 369 -23.66 -11.18 14.84
N VAL A 370 -22.68 -10.31 15.09
CA VAL A 370 -21.74 -10.42 16.20
C VAL A 370 -21.89 -9.19 17.09
N PRO A 371 -22.70 -9.27 18.17
CA PRO A 371 -22.86 -8.17 19.12
C PRO A 371 -21.70 -8.12 20.10
N VAL A 372 -21.13 -6.92 20.28
CA VAL A 372 -20.10 -6.63 21.30
C VAL A 372 -20.69 -5.65 22.32
N GLN A 373 -20.95 -6.14 23.53
CA GLN A 373 -21.47 -5.33 24.63
C GLN A 373 -20.37 -4.45 25.21
N LEU A 374 -20.63 -3.15 25.29
CA LEU A 374 -19.72 -2.15 25.87
C LEU A 374 -20.32 -1.56 27.16
N ARG A 375 -19.45 -1.17 28.07
CA ARG A 375 -19.78 -0.44 29.29
C ARG A 375 -18.79 0.70 29.52
N ALA A 376 -19.25 1.72 30.20
CA ALA A 376 -18.47 2.84 30.69
C ALA A 376 -18.60 2.97 32.23
N ALA A 377 -17.53 3.32 32.91
CA ALA A 377 -17.53 3.51 34.36
C ALA A 377 -18.36 4.72 34.79
N ARG A 378 -18.53 5.72 33.93
CA ARG A 378 -19.32 6.94 34.13
C ARG A 378 -20.20 7.23 32.91
N ALA A 379 -21.12 8.16 33.03
CA ALA A 379 -21.86 8.65 31.86
C ALA A 379 -20.92 9.42 30.92
N LEU A 380 -20.88 9.03 29.66
CA LEU A 380 -19.99 9.61 28.64
C LEU A 380 -20.75 10.55 27.71
N ASP A 381 -20.02 11.55 27.19
CA ASP A 381 -20.34 12.24 25.94
C ASP A 381 -19.52 11.58 24.83
N LEU A 382 -20.20 10.95 23.87
CA LEU A 382 -19.54 10.24 22.75
C LEU A 382 -18.81 11.18 21.78
N ALA A 383 -18.99 12.49 21.91
CA ALA A 383 -18.22 13.49 21.16
C ALA A 383 -16.73 13.49 21.54
N SER A 384 -16.40 13.04 22.76
CA SER A 384 -15.02 13.01 23.28
C SER A 384 -14.61 11.67 23.89
N ALA A 385 -15.47 10.64 23.84
CA ALA A 385 -15.17 9.33 24.41
C ALA A 385 -14.04 8.62 23.64
N ALA A 386 -13.07 8.07 24.36
CA ALA A 386 -12.03 7.24 23.79
C ALA A 386 -12.56 5.82 23.52
N PRO A 387 -12.25 5.22 22.34
CA PRO A 387 -12.73 3.89 21.97
C PRO A 387 -12.04 2.77 22.75
N ALA A 388 -12.64 1.59 22.76
CA ALA A 388 -11.95 0.31 22.98
C ALA A 388 -11.45 -0.23 21.64
N ARG A 389 -10.65 -1.32 21.67
CA ARG A 389 -10.02 -1.92 20.48
C ARG A 389 -10.53 -3.33 20.26
N ALA A 390 -10.62 -3.73 19.00
CA ALA A 390 -10.86 -5.11 18.59
C ALA A 390 -9.84 -5.55 17.55
N HIS A 391 -9.30 -6.75 17.75
CA HIS A 391 -8.48 -7.47 16.78
C HIS A 391 -9.30 -8.64 16.26
N TRP A 392 -9.41 -8.73 14.95
CA TRP A 392 -10.19 -9.74 14.25
C TRP A 392 -9.28 -10.59 13.39
N THR A 393 -9.39 -11.90 13.51
CA THR A 393 -8.80 -12.85 12.56
C THR A 393 -9.91 -13.53 11.80
N LEU A 394 -9.91 -13.40 10.48
CA LEU A 394 -10.83 -14.08 9.58
C LEU A 394 -10.07 -15.15 8.81
N THR A 395 -10.50 -16.42 8.92
CA THR A 395 -9.88 -17.55 8.25
C THR A 395 -10.87 -18.25 7.34
N SER A 396 -10.53 -18.35 6.04
CA SER A 396 -11.25 -19.13 5.04
C SER A 396 -10.53 -20.47 4.82
N GLU A 397 -11.25 -21.60 4.93
CA GLU A 397 -10.67 -22.93 4.80
C GLU A 397 -10.65 -23.39 3.34
N GLU A 398 -9.80 -22.75 2.52
CA GLU A 398 -9.72 -23.02 1.08
C GLU A 398 -9.12 -24.42 0.80
N PRO A 399 -9.45 -25.04 -0.36
CA PRO A 399 -8.87 -26.36 -0.72
C PRO A 399 -7.34 -26.38 -0.84
N SER A 400 -6.72 -25.24 -1.13
CA SER A 400 -5.26 -25.07 -1.20
C SER A 400 -4.59 -24.84 0.14
N GLY A 401 -5.37 -24.77 1.22
CA GLY A 401 -4.94 -24.43 2.56
C GLY A 401 -5.68 -23.22 3.13
N PRO A 402 -5.65 -23.02 4.45
CA PRO A 402 -6.32 -21.88 5.07
C PRO A 402 -5.68 -20.57 4.63
N VAL A 403 -6.53 -19.57 4.37
CA VAL A 403 -6.13 -18.18 4.10
C VAL A 403 -6.69 -17.30 5.20
N SER A 404 -5.84 -16.55 5.87
CA SER A 404 -6.20 -15.72 7.01
C SER A 404 -5.90 -14.25 6.76
N VAL A 405 -6.74 -13.38 7.33
CA VAL A 405 -6.46 -11.93 7.41
C VAL A 405 -6.71 -11.44 8.83
N ASP A 406 -5.82 -10.58 9.28
CA ASP A 406 -5.98 -9.86 10.54
C ASP A 406 -6.46 -8.44 10.24
N LEU A 407 -7.47 -7.99 11.01
CA LEU A 407 -8.04 -6.67 10.92
C LEU A 407 -8.13 -6.06 12.32
N GLU A 408 -7.91 -4.77 12.40
CA GLU A 408 -8.17 -4.01 13.63
C GLU A 408 -9.39 -3.12 13.44
N SER A 409 -10.16 -2.95 14.50
CA SER A 409 -11.23 -1.97 14.53
C SER A 409 -11.37 -1.33 15.90
N TRP A 410 -12.03 -0.17 15.89
CA TRP A 410 -12.34 0.55 17.09
C TRP A 410 -13.76 0.25 17.54
N LEU A 411 -13.91 -0.06 18.82
CA LEU A 411 -15.20 -0.29 19.45
C LEU A 411 -15.71 1.05 20.01
N LEU A 412 -16.46 1.77 19.19
CA LEU A 412 -17.08 3.03 19.54
C LEU A 412 -18.52 3.02 19.00
N PRO A 413 -19.54 3.23 19.88
CA PRO A 413 -20.92 3.32 19.44
C PRO A 413 -21.14 4.46 18.44
N ASP A 414 -21.95 4.23 17.43
CA ASP A 414 -22.36 5.31 16.54
C ASP A 414 -23.35 6.25 17.24
N ALA A 415 -23.24 7.55 16.98
CA ALA A 415 -24.11 8.56 17.53
C ALA A 415 -24.46 9.62 16.49
N ARG A 416 -25.63 10.24 16.65
CA ARG A 416 -25.98 11.45 15.90
C ARG A 416 -25.64 12.66 16.71
N PHE A 417 -24.84 13.56 16.11
CA PHE A 417 -24.42 14.80 16.73
C PHE A 417 -25.22 15.96 16.17
N GLU A 418 -25.85 16.72 17.03
CA GLU A 418 -26.62 17.88 16.62
C GLU A 418 -25.69 19.04 16.25
N VAL A 419 -25.91 19.63 15.07
CA VAL A 419 -25.23 20.85 14.61
C VAL A 419 -26.08 22.05 15.00
N PRO A 420 -25.63 22.87 15.95
CA PRO A 420 -26.39 24.06 16.35
C PRO A 420 -26.30 25.16 15.29
N ARG A 421 -27.32 26.01 15.23
CA ARG A 421 -27.23 27.27 14.52
C ARG A 421 -26.23 28.18 15.23
N ALA A 422 -25.37 28.85 14.46
CA ALA A 422 -24.41 29.80 15.03
C ALA A 422 -25.13 30.90 15.83
N ALA A 423 -24.73 31.04 17.09
CA ALA A 423 -25.35 32.03 17.99
C ALA A 423 -24.90 33.48 17.67
N ARG A 424 -23.76 33.61 16.99
CA ARG A 424 -23.18 34.88 16.52
C ARG A 424 -22.74 34.72 15.10
N LYS A 425 -22.50 35.84 14.42
CA LYS A 425 -21.88 35.81 13.08
C LYS A 425 -20.47 35.23 13.20
N VAL A 426 -20.20 34.16 12.47
CA VAL A 426 -18.85 33.58 12.35
C VAL A 426 -18.07 34.41 11.35
N VAL A 427 -16.86 34.77 11.71
CA VAL A 427 -15.88 35.43 10.82
C VAL A 427 -14.72 34.48 10.64
N VAL A 428 -14.49 34.01 9.43
CA VAL A 428 -13.43 33.04 9.13
C VAL A 428 -12.09 33.78 9.07
N ASP A 429 -11.44 33.94 10.23
CA ASP A 429 -10.16 34.65 10.37
C ASP A 429 -9.13 33.89 11.24
N GLY A 430 -9.50 32.68 11.67
CA GLY A 430 -8.70 31.82 12.55
C GLY A 430 -8.78 32.20 14.04
N ASP A 431 -9.54 33.19 14.43
CA ASP A 431 -9.81 33.53 15.83
C ASP A 431 -11.10 32.86 16.28
N LEU A 432 -11.01 32.03 17.28
CA LEU A 432 -12.17 31.26 17.78
C LEU A 432 -12.93 31.94 18.91
N SER A 433 -12.74 33.23 19.11
CA SER A 433 -13.35 33.96 20.24
C SER A 433 -14.88 34.06 20.17
N GLU A 434 -15.49 33.95 19.00
CA GLU A 434 -16.94 33.91 18.81
C GLU A 434 -17.54 32.52 18.99
N TRP A 435 -16.70 31.48 19.01
CA TRP A 435 -17.15 30.10 19.16
C TRP A 435 -17.44 29.77 20.64
N PRO A 436 -18.47 28.96 20.90
CA PRO A 436 -18.59 28.32 22.21
C PRO A 436 -17.43 27.34 22.42
N PRO A 437 -17.19 26.87 23.67
CA PRO A 437 -16.16 25.85 23.91
C PRO A 437 -16.30 24.66 22.96
N LEU A 438 -15.22 24.31 22.24
CA LEU A 438 -15.21 23.26 21.25
C LEU A 438 -15.49 21.91 21.93
N ARG A 439 -16.55 21.24 21.48
CA ARG A 439 -17.10 20.06 22.13
C ARG A 439 -16.39 18.76 21.79
N PHE A 440 -16.08 18.59 20.52
CA PHE A 440 -15.48 17.36 20.01
C PHE A 440 -14.00 17.33 20.32
N ALA A 441 -13.47 16.18 20.76
CA ALA A 441 -12.07 16.06 21.13
C ALA A 441 -11.47 14.73 20.67
N ALA A 442 -10.24 14.79 20.21
CA ALA A 442 -9.43 13.62 19.85
C ALA A 442 -8.36 13.27 20.90
N GLN A 443 -8.29 14.03 22.00
CA GLN A 443 -7.31 13.79 23.06
C GLN A 443 -7.40 12.35 23.61
N GLY A 444 -6.24 11.67 23.73
CA GLY A 444 -6.14 10.30 24.22
C GLY A 444 -6.69 9.25 23.25
N ARG A 445 -6.94 9.61 22.00
CA ARG A 445 -7.32 8.66 20.94
C ARG A 445 -6.08 8.15 20.24
N PRO A 446 -6.10 6.89 19.78
CA PRO A 446 -4.99 6.36 19.01
C PRO A 446 -4.89 7.08 17.66
N SER A 447 -3.68 7.10 17.11
CA SER A 447 -3.43 7.51 15.73
C SER A 447 -4.10 6.56 14.75
N GLN A 448 -4.17 6.95 13.48
CA GLN A 448 -4.68 6.10 12.41
C GLN A 448 -3.84 4.82 12.26
N ASP A 449 -2.56 4.88 12.63
CA ASP A 449 -1.60 3.78 12.54
C ASP A 449 -1.63 2.84 13.77
N GLY A 450 -2.59 3.02 14.67
CA GLY A 450 -2.73 2.16 15.85
C GLY A 450 -1.79 2.50 17.01
N ASN A 451 -0.83 3.39 16.83
CA ASN A 451 0.03 3.87 17.90
C ASN A 451 -0.77 4.78 18.83
N ALA A 452 -0.70 4.53 20.13
CA ALA A 452 -1.21 5.49 21.10
C ALA A 452 -0.42 6.79 20.92
N ALA A 453 -1.12 7.91 20.72
CA ALA A 453 -0.47 9.21 20.81
C ALA A 453 0.25 9.27 22.16
N GLY A 454 1.57 9.40 22.13
CA GLY A 454 2.33 9.62 23.36
C GLY A 454 1.84 10.89 24.05
N PRO A 455 2.14 11.09 25.33
CA PRO A 455 1.77 12.31 26.05
C PRO A 455 2.38 13.57 25.42
N GLU A 456 3.34 13.42 24.52
CA GLU A 456 4.01 14.49 23.78
C GLU A 456 3.43 14.73 22.37
N GLY A 457 2.54 13.86 21.88
CA GLY A 457 1.91 13.99 20.56
C GLY A 457 0.77 15.01 20.55
N GLY A 458 0.44 15.48 19.36
CA GLY A 458 -0.60 16.44 19.10
C GLY A 458 -1.98 15.99 19.61
N SER A 459 -2.82 16.94 19.89
CA SER A 459 -4.24 16.71 20.20
C SER A 459 -5.07 17.86 19.65
N PHE A 460 -6.34 17.61 19.36
CA PHE A 460 -7.19 18.69 18.90
C PHE A 460 -8.61 18.62 19.48
N ARG A 461 -9.26 19.76 19.44
CA ARG A 461 -10.69 19.90 19.67
C ARG A 461 -11.32 20.60 18.49
N PHE A 462 -12.59 20.28 18.20
CA PHE A 462 -13.32 20.99 17.16
C PHE A 462 -14.77 21.25 17.54
N GLY A 463 -15.36 22.21 16.85
CA GLY A 463 -16.76 22.56 16.90
C GLY A 463 -17.37 22.63 15.51
N VAL A 464 -18.67 22.43 15.44
CA VAL A 464 -19.45 22.54 14.20
C VAL A 464 -20.66 23.43 14.46
N SER A 465 -20.95 24.33 13.54
CA SER A 465 -22.15 25.16 13.56
C SER A 465 -22.64 25.47 12.14
N TYR A 466 -23.80 26.06 11.98
CA TYR A 466 -24.28 26.49 10.67
C TYR A 466 -25.06 27.80 10.73
N ASP A 467 -25.15 28.47 9.62
CA ASP A 467 -26.14 29.53 9.35
C ASP A 467 -26.88 29.26 8.01
N ASP A 468 -27.52 30.27 7.44
CA ASP A 468 -28.25 30.11 6.17
C ASP A 468 -27.32 29.98 4.95
N ARG A 469 -26.05 30.32 5.10
CA ARG A 469 -25.08 30.37 4.01
C ARG A 469 -24.02 29.27 4.10
N PHE A 470 -23.61 28.88 5.31
CA PHE A 470 -22.45 28.01 5.52
C PHE A 470 -22.69 26.97 6.61
N VAL A 471 -22.00 25.85 6.48
CA VAL A 471 -21.63 24.94 7.55
C VAL A 471 -20.19 25.28 7.94
N TYR A 472 -19.98 25.55 9.22
CA TYR A 472 -18.68 25.95 9.76
C TYR A 472 -18.06 24.82 10.58
N VAL A 473 -16.75 24.67 10.45
CA VAL A 473 -15.93 23.80 11.29
C VAL A 473 -14.79 24.64 11.88
N ALA A 474 -14.67 24.67 13.19
CA ALA A 474 -13.57 25.31 13.91
C ALA A 474 -12.73 24.24 14.60
N VAL A 475 -11.42 24.35 14.53
CA VAL A 475 -10.47 23.40 15.12
C VAL A 475 -9.42 24.15 15.93
N ALA A 476 -9.14 23.68 17.14
CA ALA A 476 -8.01 24.10 17.95
C ALA A 476 -7.06 22.90 18.09
N ALA A 477 -5.96 22.94 17.38
CA ALA A 477 -4.88 21.97 17.45
C ALA A 477 -3.88 22.36 18.53
N THR A 478 -3.54 21.41 19.39
CA THR A 478 -2.46 21.53 20.35
C THR A 478 -1.26 20.75 19.81
N ASP A 479 -0.17 21.43 19.68
CA ASP A 479 1.05 20.91 19.14
C ASP A 479 2.22 21.67 19.79
N PRO A 480 3.06 21.01 20.58
CA PRO A 480 4.15 21.68 21.29
C PRO A 480 5.27 22.18 20.35
N THR A 481 5.39 21.61 19.17
CA THR A 481 6.44 21.90 18.19
C THR A 481 5.90 22.12 16.78
N PRO A 482 4.95 23.08 16.55
CA PRO A 482 4.32 23.24 15.25
C PRO A 482 5.35 23.48 14.16
N TRP A 483 5.40 22.55 13.22
CA TRP A 483 6.37 22.61 12.12
C TRP A 483 5.69 22.91 10.78
N SER A 484 6.25 23.85 10.04
CA SER A 484 5.83 24.15 8.68
C SER A 484 6.92 24.87 7.92
N ASP A 485 7.15 24.42 6.69
CA ASP A 485 8.12 24.98 5.75
C ASP A 485 7.43 25.23 4.40
N PRO A 486 7.28 26.49 3.96
CA PRO A 486 6.63 26.82 2.68
C PRO A 486 7.39 26.28 1.46
N ALA A 487 8.64 25.82 1.61
CA ALA A 487 9.41 25.22 0.53
C ALA A 487 9.15 23.71 0.37
N ARG A 488 8.45 23.07 1.32
CA ARG A 488 8.13 21.64 1.28
C ARG A 488 6.70 21.38 0.79
N SER A 489 6.46 20.12 0.43
CA SER A 489 5.13 19.63 0.05
C SER A 489 4.11 19.83 1.18
N GLU A 490 2.88 20.15 0.82
CA GLU A 490 1.75 20.20 1.75
C GLU A 490 1.51 18.87 2.49
N ARG A 491 2.01 17.76 1.96
CA ARG A 491 1.94 16.45 2.62
C ARG A 491 2.96 16.27 3.74
N ASP A 492 4.01 17.07 3.77
CA ASP A 492 5.12 16.91 4.70
C ASP A 492 5.11 17.99 5.78
N GLN A 493 3.93 18.40 6.23
CA GLN A 493 3.76 19.51 7.18
C GLN A 493 2.60 19.26 8.13
N ASP A 494 2.60 19.99 9.23
CA ASP A 494 1.46 20.05 10.14
C ASP A 494 0.24 20.57 9.44
N ALA A 495 -0.86 19.86 9.62
CA ALA A 495 -2.12 20.25 9.04
C ALA A 495 -3.31 19.72 9.83
N VAL A 496 -4.41 20.46 9.78
CA VAL A 496 -5.73 19.93 10.10
C VAL A 496 -6.39 19.46 8.81
N SER A 497 -6.85 18.23 8.77
CA SER A 497 -7.70 17.70 7.70
C SER A 497 -9.17 17.73 8.11
N VAL A 498 -10.03 18.23 7.25
CA VAL A 498 -11.49 18.21 7.41
C VAL A 498 -12.09 17.49 6.21
N LEU A 499 -12.70 16.34 6.46
CA LEU A 499 -13.45 15.61 5.44
C LEU A 499 -14.93 15.62 5.77
N LEU A 500 -15.72 16.24 4.90
CA LEU A 500 -17.17 16.25 4.97
C LEU A 500 -17.77 15.49 3.78
N ASP A 501 -18.60 14.48 4.06
CA ASP A 501 -19.38 13.75 3.06
C ASP A 501 -20.83 14.22 3.08
N ALA A 502 -21.22 14.88 2.01
CA ALA A 502 -22.56 15.48 1.86
C ALA A 502 -23.65 14.51 1.38
N ARG A 503 -23.29 13.26 1.05
CA ARG A 503 -24.28 12.27 0.54
C ARG A 503 -25.36 11.98 1.55
N PRO A 504 -26.62 11.73 1.11
CA PRO A 504 -27.70 11.26 1.97
C PRO A 504 -27.35 9.92 2.64
N ASP A 505 -27.80 9.70 3.86
CA ASP A 505 -27.55 8.48 4.65
C ASP A 505 -27.73 7.16 3.88
N PRO A 506 -28.82 6.94 3.11
CA PRO A 506 -29.03 5.69 2.39
C PRO A 506 -28.03 5.43 1.25
N ALA A 507 -27.38 6.47 0.74
CA ALA A 507 -26.48 6.39 -0.41
C ALA A 507 -25.01 6.13 0.01
N ARG A 508 -24.73 5.96 1.29
CA ARG A 508 -23.38 5.77 1.80
C ARG A 508 -23.02 4.30 1.82
N SER A 509 -21.93 3.94 1.12
CA SER A 509 -21.33 2.62 1.25
C SER A 509 -20.48 2.56 2.51
N ALA A 510 -20.58 1.47 3.25
CA ALA A 510 -19.72 1.22 4.42
C ALA A 510 -18.25 1.05 4.04
N ASN A 511 -17.94 0.83 2.77
CA ASN A 511 -16.63 0.41 2.26
C ASN A 511 -16.10 1.31 1.13
N ASP A 512 -16.50 2.58 1.07
CA ASP A 512 -15.90 3.54 0.13
C ASP A 512 -14.50 3.94 0.63
N GLY A 513 -13.52 3.08 0.40
CA GLY A 513 -12.11 3.45 0.54
C GLY A 513 -11.72 4.50 -0.51
N PHE A 514 -10.59 5.16 -0.30
CA PHE A 514 -10.12 6.29 -1.12
C PHE A 514 -10.09 6.03 -2.62
N PHE A 515 -9.34 5.05 -3.04
CA PHE A 515 -9.22 4.74 -4.47
C PHE A 515 -10.57 4.35 -5.08
N ARG A 516 -11.41 3.67 -4.31
CA ARG A 516 -12.77 3.34 -4.76
C ARG A 516 -13.67 4.56 -4.84
N ALA A 517 -13.54 5.50 -3.92
CA ALA A 517 -14.28 6.77 -3.95
C ALA A 517 -13.85 7.65 -5.14
N ILE A 518 -12.57 7.60 -5.53
CA ILE A 518 -12.07 8.23 -6.76
C ILE A 518 -12.68 7.52 -7.98
N ALA A 519 -12.50 6.20 -8.09
CA ALA A 519 -12.91 5.41 -9.24
C ALA A 519 -14.41 5.49 -9.53
N ASN A 520 -15.26 5.46 -8.49
CA ASN A 520 -16.72 5.55 -8.63
C ASN A 520 -17.27 6.99 -8.63
N GLY A 521 -16.40 7.99 -8.57
CA GLY A 521 -16.77 9.41 -8.57
C GLY A 521 -17.41 9.91 -7.27
N SER A 522 -17.43 9.11 -6.19
CA SER A 522 -17.99 9.51 -4.88
C SER A 522 -17.27 10.71 -4.27
N MET A 523 -15.98 10.89 -4.60
CA MET A 523 -15.19 12.04 -4.13
C MET A 523 -15.84 13.39 -4.47
N LYS A 524 -16.54 13.49 -5.60
CA LYS A 524 -17.28 14.72 -6.00
C LYS A 524 -18.40 15.11 -5.03
N GLN A 525 -18.80 14.19 -4.14
CA GLN A 525 -19.81 14.40 -3.11
C GLN A 525 -19.22 14.86 -1.77
N MET A 526 -17.89 14.94 -1.71
CA MET A 526 -17.13 15.22 -0.50
C MET A 526 -16.42 16.57 -0.58
N VAL A 527 -16.17 17.16 0.57
CA VAL A 527 -15.22 18.27 0.76
C VAL A 527 -14.05 17.71 1.55
N TRP A 528 -12.86 17.83 1.02
CA TRP A 528 -11.64 17.49 1.73
C TRP A 528 -10.72 18.71 1.77
N ALA A 529 -10.62 19.34 2.92
CA ALA A 529 -9.83 20.52 3.13
C ALA A 529 -8.62 20.22 4.02
N TRP A 530 -7.46 20.71 3.60
CA TRP A 530 -6.24 20.76 4.39
C TRP A 530 -6.00 22.20 4.82
N LEU A 531 -5.85 22.40 6.13
CA LEU A 531 -5.69 23.70 6.76
C LEU A 531 -4.33 23.72 7.47
N MET A 532 -3.38 24.43 6.88
CA MET A 532 -1.98 24.47 7.31
C MET A 532 -1.65 25.82 7.94
N PRO A 533 -0.77 25.86 8.96
CA PRO A 533 -0.31 27.10 9.58
C PRO A 533 0.42 28.07 8.62
N VAL A 534 0.98 27.53 7.54
CA VAL A 534 1.63 28.29 6.46
C VAL A 534 1.24 27.61 5.14
N GLU A 535 0.98 28.39 4.08
CA GLU A 535 0.78 27.83 2.76
C GLU A 535 2.07 27.16 2.27
N ALA A 536 1.96 25.90 1.88
CA ALA A 536 3.04 25.04 1.42
C ALA A 536 2.98 24.84 -0.09
N GLN A 537 4.02 24.22 -0.66
CA GLN A 537 4.02 23.83 -2.06
C GLN A 537 2.94 22.77 -2.30
N PRO A 538 2.05 22.98 -3.29
CA PRO A 538 1.07 21.98 -3.65
C PRO A 538 1.75 20.67 -4.06
N ASP A 539 1.22 19.54 -3.58
CA ASP A 539 1.58 18.24 -4.13
C ASP A 539 0.71 17.98 -5.38
N PRO A 540 1.28 17.98 -6.60
CA PRO A 540 0.48 17.86 -7.82
C PRO A 540 -0.29 16.55 -7.90
N ILE A 541 0.30 15.44 -7.44
CA ILE A 541 -0.32 14.11 -7.47
C ILE A 541 -1.48 14.07 -6.49
N PHE A 542 -1.25 14.51 -5.27
CA PHE A 542 -2.27 14.56 -4.23
C PHE A 542 -3.43 15.48 -4.63
N ARG A 543 -3.11 16.67 -5.17
CA ARG A 543 -4.11 17.64 -5.66
C ARG A 543 -4.92 17.11 -6.83
N SER A 544 -4.33 16.31 -7.73
CA SER A 544 -5.06 15.70 -8.85
C SER A 544 -6.12 14.68 -8.41
N MET A 545 -5.92 14.06 -7.25
CA MET A 545 -6.85 13.08 -6.67
C MET A 545 -7.96 13.71 -5.83
N MET A 546 -7.79 14.97 -5.40
CA MET A 546 -8.76 15.66 -4.55
C MET A 546 -9.76 16.46 -5.38
N PRO A 547 -11.07 16.43 -5.03
CA PRO A 547 -12.00 17.35 -5.64
C PRO A 547 -11.63 18.80 -5.26
N PRO A 548 -11.81 19.77 -6.14
CA PRO A 548 -11.65 21.17 -5.79
C PRO A 548 -12.65 21.53 -4.67
N LEU A 549 -12.24 22.42 -3.78
CA LEU A 549 -13.15 22.93 -2.77
C LEU A 549 -14.35 23.63 -3.45
N PRO A 550 -15.56 23.48 -2.89
CA PRO A 550 -16.75 24.17 -3.41
C PRO A 550 -16.51 25.68 -3.55
N GLU A 551 -17.02 26.27 -4.63
CA GLU A 551 -16.93 27.70 -4.84
C GLU A 551 -17.54 28.48 -3.65
N GLY A 552 -16.83 29.49 -3.17
CA GLY A 552 -17.21 30.27 -1.99
C GLY A 552 -16.81 29.66 -0.65
N THR A 553 -16.10 28.52 -0.62
CA THR A 553 -15.48 27.99 0.60
C THR A 553 -14.49 29.02 1.17
N GLN A 554 -14.58 29.29 2.47
CA GLN A 554 -13.65 30.17 3.20
C GLN A 554 -12.83 29.35 4.19
N ARG A 555 -11.58 29.71 4.35
CA ARG A 555 -10.66 29.05 5.30
C ARG A 555 -9.69 30.04 5.90
N ALA A 556 -9.34 29.85 7.16
CA ALA A 556 -8.32 30.62 7.85
C ALA A 556 -7.60 29.74 8.87
N VAL A 557 -6.31 29.99 9.07
CA VAL A 557 -5.48 29.34 10.10
C VAL A 557 -4.67 30.41 10.80
N LYS A 558 -4.58 30.29 12.15
CA LYS A 558 -3.86 31.22 12.99
C LYS A 558 -2.97 30.46 13.97
N ARG A 559 -1.69 30.78 14.02
CA ARG A 559 -0.78 30.24 15.02
C ARG A 559 -1.12 30.75 16.41
N THR A 560 -0.98 29.90 17.41
CA THR A 560 -1.19 30.21 18.82
C THR A 560 0.05 29.82 19.64
N ALA A 561 0.07 30.16 20.92
CA ALA A 561 1.17 29.76 21.81
C ALA A 561 1.22 28.24 22.10
N LYS A 562 0.19 27.48 21.73
CA LYS A 562 0.07 26.04 22.03
C LYS A 562 -0.13 25.19 20.76
N GLY A 563 0.08 25.74 19.59
CA GLY A 563 -0.21 25.11 18.32
C GLY A 563 -0.86 26.08 17.35
N TYR A 564 -2.03 25.76 16.82
CA TYR A 564 -2.75 26.61 15.88
C TYR A 564 -4.26 26.39 15.93
N THR A 565 -4.99 27.36 15.41
CA THR A 565 -6.45 27.29 15.23
C THR A 565 -6.77 27.36 13.75
N ALA A 566 -7.84 26.69 13.33
CA ALA A 566 -8.28 26.66 11.95
C ALA A 566 -9.81 26.81 11.87
N GLU A 567 -10.27 27.50 10.84
CA GLU A 567 -11.69 27.63 10.51
C GLU A 567 -11.92 27.30 9.05
N LEU A 568 -13.04 26.65 8.80
CA LEU A 568 -13.53 26.29 7.47
C LEU A 568 -15.02 26.59 7.39
N ALA A 569 -15.42 27.36 6.37
CA ALA A 569 -16.82 27.60 6.03
C ALA A 569 -17.15 26.97 4.69
N ILE A 570 -18.00 25.95 4.69
CA ILE A 570 -18.44 25.22 3.51
C ILE A 570 -19.82 25.75 3.11
N PRO A 571 -20.04 26.21 1.84
CA PRO A 571 -21.34 26.70 1.41
C PRO A 571 -22.46 25.68 1.65
N ALA A 572 -23.52 26.06 2.35
CA ALA A 572 -24.69 25.20 2.58
C ALA A 572 -25.32 24.74 1.26
N ALA A 573 -25.29 25.61 0.23
CA ALA A 573 -25.76 25.29 -1.11
C ALA A 573 -25.06 24.03 -1.70
N PHE A 574 -23.80 23.78 -1.37
CA PHE A 574 -23.11 22.57 -1.80
C PHE A 574 -23.75 21.29 -1.24
N LEU A 575 -24.17 21.30 0.03
CA LEU A 575 -24.86 20.20 0.66
C LEU A 575 -26.29 20.07 0.14
N ASP A 576 -26.98 21.23 -0.02
CA ASP A 576 -28.38 21.30 -0.51
C ASP A 576 -28.49 20.68 -1.90
N GLU A 577 -27.59 21.04 -2.82
CA GLU A 577 -27.54 20.50 -4.19
C GLU A 577 -27.38 18.97 -4.17
N ARG A 578 -26.47 18.45 -3.37
CA ARG A 578 -26.17 17.02 -3.31
C ARG A 578 -27.27 16.20 -2.64
N GLN A 579 -28.06 16.83 -1.78
CA GLN A 579 -29.22 16.19 -1.13
C GLN A 579 -30.53 16.44 -1.87
N GLY A 580 -30.54 17.33 -2.90
CA GLY A 580 -31.74 17.71 -3.65
C GLY A 580 -32.80 18.43 -2.78
N ARG A 581 -32.40 18.96 -1.62
CA ARG A 581 -33.22 19.65 -0.61
C ARG A 581 -32.31 20.37 0.38
N PRO A 582 -32.83 21.28 1.21
CA PRO A 582 -32.06 21.82 2.32
C PRO A 582 -31.42 20.69 3.12
N TRP A 583 -30.11 20.78 3.33
CA TRP A 583 -29.33 19.71 3.95
C TRP A 583 -29.88 19.36 5.35
N GLN A 584 -29.85 18.10 5.66
CA GLN A 584 -30.35 17.56 6.93
C GLN A 584 -29.25 16.86 7.72
N THR A 585 -28.38 16.14 7.04
CA THR A 585 -27.32 15.37 7.65
C THR A 585 -26.07 15.41 6.77
N PHE A 586 -24.91 15.27 7.39
CA PHE A 586 -23.65 14.98 6.70
C PHE A 586 -22.76 14.13 7.60
N ARG A 587 -21.73 13.53 7.04
CA ARG A 587 -20.67 12.92 7.83
C ARG A 587 -19.46 13.82 7.86
N LEU A 588 -18.80 13.83 9.00
CA LEU A 588 -17.60 14.63 9.22
C LEU A 588 -16.54 13.80 9.93
N GLU A 589 -15.34 13.87 9.43
CA GLU A 589 -14.11 13.49 10.11
C GLU A 589 -13.19 14.70 10.20
N VAL A 590 -12.53 14.84 11.33
CA VAL A 590 -11.48 15.83 11.54
C VAL A 590 -10.24 15.11 12.02
N GLY A 591 -9.11 15.41 11.39
CA GLY A 591 -7.81 14.88 11.74
C GLY A 591 -6.78 15.99 11.93
N GLN A 592 -5.72 15.68 12.65
CA GLN A 592 -4.50 16.47 12.73
C GLN A 592 -3.36 15.61 12.24
N ARG A 593 -2.60 16.12 11.31
CA ARG A 593 -1.30 15.58 10.93
C ARG A 593 -0.25 16.35 11.74
N ASP A 594 0.59 15.62 12.39
CA ASP A 594 1.69 16.09 13.21
C ASP A 594 3.00 15.57 12.58
N VAL A 595 3.88 16.47 12.19
CA VAL A 595 5.11 16.16 11.46
C VAL A 595 6.27 16.81 12.19
N ASP A 596 7.24 16.01 12.61
CA ASP A 596 8.45 16.54 13.23
C ASP A 596 9.37 17.26 12.23
N ALA A 597 10.24 18.14 12.75
CA ALA A 597 11.11 19.02 11.97
C ALA A 597 12.05 18.29 11.01
N ASP A 598 12.34 17.02 11.22
CA ASP A 598 13.11 16.17 10.32
C ASP A 598 12.26 15.48 9.23
N GLY A 599 10.92 15.58 9.33
CA GLY A 599 9.97 15.00 8.40
C GLY A 599 9.84 13.48 8.47
N ARG A 600 10.47 12.85 9.49
CA ARG A 600 10.51 11.38 9.62
C ARG A 600 9.36 10.81 10.43
N ASP A 601 8.99 11.49 11.50
CA ASP A 601 7.90 11.06 12.36
C ASP A 601 6.61 11.78 11.97
N GLN A 602 5.72 11.08 11.27
CA GLN A 602 4.43 11.59 10.86
C GLN A 602 3.34 10.84 11.64
N VAL A 603 2.65 11.53 12.52
CA VAL A 603 1.53 10.98 13.27
C VAL A 603 0.23 11.63 12.79
N GLN A 604 -0.76 10.82 12.48
CA GLN A 604 -2.09 11.31 12.14
C GLN A 604 -3.08 11.00 13.26
N HIS A 605 -3.52 12.03 13.95
CA HIS A 605 -4.59 11.93 14.92
C HIS A 605 -5.94 12.16 14.24
N VAL A 606 -6.89 11.28 14.46
CA VAL A 606 -8.25 11.41 13.93
C VAL A 606 -9.28 11.40 15.05
N TRP A 607 -10.35 12.16 14.87
CA TRP A 607 -11.41 12.23 15.88
C TRP A 607 -12.12 10.88 16.04
N ARG A 608 -12.46 10.22 14.94
CA ARG A 608 -13.01 8.87 14.95
C ARG A 608 -12.18 8.01 14.00
N PRO A 609 -11.28 7.16 14.53
CA PRO A 609 -10.45 6.31 13.71
C PRO A 609 -11.31 5.44 12.79
N SER A 610 -10.78 5.14 11.62
CA SER A 610 -11.39 4.21 10.68
C SER A 610 -11.85 2.95 11.41
N ARG A 611 -13.04 2.47 11.10
CA ARG A 611 -13.61 1.31 11.81
C ARG A 611 -12.80 0.06 11.62
N PHE A 612 -12.13 -0.06 10.47
CA PHE A 612 -11.18 -1.11 10.17
C PHE A 612 -9.91 -0.47 9.64
N GLY A 613 -8.78 -0.73 10.28
CA GLY A 613 -7.47 -0.26 9.87
C GLY A 613 -7.07 -0.89 8.54
N THR A 614 -7.41 -0.24 7.44
CA THR A 614 -7.05 -0.67 6.09
C THR A 614 -5.89 0.13 5.51
N GLY A 615 -5.11 0.83 6.35
CA GLY A 615 -3.92 1.57 5.91
C GLY A 615 -4.17 2.67 4.87
N SER A 616 -5.41 2.98 4.54
CA SER A 616 -5.71 4.12 3.67
C SER A 616 -5.80 5.39 4.52
N ALA A 617 -5.04 6.40 4.16
CA ALA A 617 -5.00 7.72 4.79
C ALA A 617 -6.32 8.49 4.70
N LEU A 618 -7.41 7.86 4.30
CA LEU A 618 -8.71 8.50 4.24
C LEU A 618 -9.62 8.07 5.37
N PRO A 619 -10.30 9.05 5.94
CA PRO A 619 -11.42 8.77 6.81
C PRO A 619 -12.45 7.98 6.01
N VAL A 620 -12.48 6.69 6.24
CA VAL A 620 -13.57 5.83 5.82
C VAL A 620 -14.85 6.32 6.52
N PRO A 621 -16.05 6.07 5.97
CA PRO A 621 -17.32 6.46 6.56
C PRO A 621 -17.59 5.84 7.95
N GLY A 622 -16.70 6.00 8.88
CA GLY A 622 -16.79 5.75 10.31
C GLY A 622 -16.99 7.04 11.11
N SER A 623 -16.71 8.15 10.44
CA SER A 623 -16.91 9.52 10.90
C SER A 623 -18.29 9.74 11.51
N GLY A 624 -18.41 10.67 12.42
CA GLY A 624 -19.68 10.97 13.08
C GLY A 624 -20.76 11.47 12.12
N THR A 625 -22.00 11.11 12.39
CA THR A 625 -23.15 11.65 11.68
C THR A 625 -23.64 12.93 12.36
N PHE A 626 -23.60 14.04 11.61
CA PHE A 626 -24.04 15.35 12.05
C PHE A 626 -25.42 15.66 11.49
N VAL A 627 -26.32 16.16 12.36
CA VAL A 627 -27.72 16.41 12.03
C VAL A 627 -28.05 17.88 12.30
N ARG A 628 -28.71 18.53 11.35
CA ARG A 628 -29.13 19.93 11.50
C ARG A 628 -30.11 20.08 12.68
N ALA A 629 -29.84 21.03 13.59
CA ALA A 629 -30.71 21.30 14.74
C ALA A 629 -32.13 21.71 14.30
N GLY A 630 -33.14 21.30 15.07
CA GLY A 630 -34.53 21.65 14.84
C GLY A 630 -35.25 20.77 13.80
N GLN A 631 -34.65 19.69 13.31
CA GLN A 631 -35.34 18.70 12.49
C GLN A 631 -35.97 17.60 13.36
N PRO A 632 -37.22 17.19 13.09
CA PRO A 632 -37.79 16.06 13.79
C PRO A 632 -36.95 14.82 13.51
N SER A 633 -36.61 14.08 14.55
CA SER A 633 -35.96 12.77 14.45
C SER A 633 -36.81 11.89 13.53
N ALA A 634 -36.34 11.62 12.32
CA ALA A 634 -36.92 10.55 11.55
C ALA A 634 -36.71 9.26 12.35
N ALA A 635 -37.78 8.80 12.99
CA ALA A 635 -37.82 7.52 13.66
C ALA A 635 -37.61 6.44 12.60
N ARG A 636 -36.44 5.76 12.65
CA ARG A 636 -36.17 4.34 12.46
C ARG A 636 -34.69 4.07 12.31
#